data_73c29b27aced089d9ffe131a8223aee4
#
_entry.id   73c29b27aced089d9ffe131a8223aee4
#
_cell.length_a   1.000
_cell.length_b   1.000
_cell.length_c   1.000
_cell.angle_alpha   90.00
_cell.angle_beta   90.00
_cell.angle_gamma   90.00
#
_symmetry.space_group_name_H-M   'P 1'
#
loop_
_entity.id
_entity.type
_entity.pdbx_description
1 polymer ?
#
loop_
_entity_poly.entity_id
_entity_poly.type
_entity_poly.pdbx_seq_one_letter_code
_entity_poly.pdbx_strand_id
1 'polypeptide(L)'
;MLAKTAQRVGWLWSGCVLLVACQRTTALPAIEAAPTVSAEARATGAKLFAEHCVRCHGVTGWGDGPEALSNRKVRVQDLGDPVWQSNVSNDRLRAAILRGGPGVRKSPAMPAFPQLGKSREELDGLIAHIRGVVRASP
;
A
#
# COMPACT_ATOMS: atom_id res chain seq x y z
N MET A 1 -30.69 -75.11 -36.26
CA MET A 1 -29.71 -74.90 -35.16
C MET A 1 -29.20 -73.50 -35.24
N LEU A 2 -29.59 -72.66 -34.32
CA LEU A 2 -29.38 -71.20 -34.36
C LEU A 2 -28.12 -70.83 -33.55
N ALA A 3 -27.14 -70.24 -34.21
CA ALA A 3 -25.97 -69.71 -33.56
C ALA A 3 -26.23 -68.20 -33.13
N LYS A 4 -26.18 -67.95 -31.85
CA LYS A 4 -26.31 -66.59 -31.30
C LYS A 4 -24.94 -65.86 -31.32
N THR A 5 -24.85 -64.83 -32.14
CA THR A 5 -23.71 -63.88 -32.12
C THR A 5 -23.91 -62.85 -31.03
N ALA A 6 -22.99 -62.82 -30.04
CA ALA A 6 -22.97 -61.86 -29.00
C ALA A 6 -22.24 -60.59 -29.49
N GLN A 7 -22.95 -59.46 -29.57
CA GLN A 7 -22.38 -58.14 -29.82
C GLN A 7 -21.79 -57.57 -28.52
N ARG A 8 -20.46 -57.33 -28.52
CA ARG A 8 -19.78 -56.61 -27.46
C ARG A 8 -19.91 -55.12 -27.75
N VAL A 9 -20.68 -54.43 -26.92
CA VAL A 9 -20.77 -52.96 -26.92
C VAL A 9 -19.57 -52.43 -26.12
N GLY A 10 -18.62 -51.88 -26.85
CA GLY A 10 -17.49 -51.21 -26.24
C GLY A 10 -17.88 -49.81 -25.73
N TRP A 11 -17.79 -49.62 -24.44
CA TRP A 11 -17.97 -48.30 -23.79
C TRP A 11 -16.69 -47.51 -23.92
N LEU A 12 -16.64 -46.56 -24.84
CA LEU A 12 -15.58 -45.55 -24.90
C LEU A 12 -15.85 -44.50 -23.82
N TRP A 13 -15.16 -44.61 -22.72
CA TRP A 13 -15.12 -43.55 -21.71
C TRP A 13 -14.20 -42.44 -22.23
N SER A 14 -14.82 -41.42 -22.82
CA SER A 14 -14.14 -40.19 -23.21
C SER A 14 -13.89 -39.41 -21.91
N GLY A 15 -12.69 -39.60 -21.33
CA GLY A 15 -12.21 -38.85 -20.14
C GLY A 15 -11.98 -37.37 -20.51
N CYS A 16 -12.99 -36.55 -20.24
CA CYS A 16 -12.85 -35.11 -20.31
C CYS A 16 -12.02 -34.65 -19.09
N VAL A 17 -10.69 -34.55 -19.25
CA VAL A 17 -9.81 -33.95 -18.23
C VAL A 17 -10.07 -32.46 -18.23
N LEU A 18 -10.91 -32.00 -17.33
CA LEU A 18 -11.06 -30.57 -17.00
C LEU A 18 -9.78 -30.07 -16.35
N LEU A 19 -8.89 -29.48 -17.12
CA LEU A 19 -7.77 -28.69 -16.62
C LEU A 19 -8.36 -27.43 -15.95
N VAL A 20 -8.65 -27.53 -14.66
CA VAL A 20 -8.93 -26.36 -13.82
C VAL A 20 -7.59 -25.61 -13.69
N ALA A 21 -7.36 -24.68 -14.60
CA ALA A 21 -6.26 -23.73 -14.47
C ALA A 21 -6.56 -22.85 -13.25
N CYS A 22 -5.90 -23.16 -12.11
CA CYS A 22 -5.87 -22.29 -10.95
C CYS A 22 -5.17 -20.97 -11.35
N GLN A 23 -5.95 -20.03 -11.85
CA GLN A 23 -5.47 -18.64 -12.02
C GLN A 23 -5.32 -18.06 -10.60
N ARG A 24 -4.11 -18.18 -10.05
CA ARG A 24 -3.74 -17.42 -8.85
C ARG A 24 -3.63 -15.96 -9.26
N THR A 25 -4.75 -15.27 -9.25
CA THR A 25 -4.75 -13.81 -9.27
C THR A 25 -4.11 -13.37 -7.96
N THR A 26 -2.84 -13.02 -7.99
CA THR A 26 -2.17 -12.38 -6.85
C THR A 26 -2.69 -10.95 -6.75
N ALA A 27 -3.91 -10.81 -6.22
CA ALA A 27 -4.41 -9.50 -5.87
C ALA A 27 -3.47 -8.88 -4.81
N LEU A 28 -3.12 -7.60 -4.99
CA LEU A 28 -2.38 -6.87 -3.96
C LEU A 28 -3.17 -6.92 -2.65
N PRO A 29 -2.48 -7.01 -1.49
CA PRO A 29 -3.15 -6.89 -0.22
C PRO A 29 -3.93 -5.57 -0.16
N ALA A 30 -5.07 -5.58 0.50
CA ALA A 30 -5.87 -4.36 0.65
C ALA A 30 -5.07 -3.29 1.40
N ILE A 31 -5.18 -2.04 0.95
CA ILE A 31 -4.59 -0.90 1.66
C ILE A 31 -5.32 -0.77 3.01
N GLU A 32 -4.55 -0.67 4.10
CA GLU A 32 -5.12 -0.43 5.43
C GLU A 32 -5.92 0.88 5.41
N ALA A 33 -7.13 0.83 5.96
CA ALA A 33 -8.00 2.01 6.00
C ALA A 33 -7.33 3.17 6.76
N ALA A 34 -7.56 4.39 6.27
CA ALA A 34 -7.16 5.59 6.98
C ALA A 34 -7.81 5.63 8.37
N PRO A 35 -7.14 6.18 9.40
CA PRO A 35 -7.79 6.44 10.68
C PRO A 35 -9.05 7.27 10.50
N THR A 36 -10.10 6.93 11.26
CA THR A 36 -11.31 7.76 11.35
C THR A 36 -10.99 8.98 12.21
N VAL A 37 -11.09 10.16 11.64
CA VAL A 37 -10.75 11.44 12.30
C VAL A 37 -11.79 12.50 11.97
N SER A 38 -11.87 13.55 12.80
CA SER A 38 -12.70 14.72 12.53
C SER A 38 -12.24 15.48 11.27
N ALA A 39 -13.10 16.34 10.72
CA ALA A 39 -12.75 17.20 9.60
C ALA A 39 -11.60 18.15 9.95
N GLU A 40 -11.60 18.67 11.18
CA GLU A 40 -10.56 19.54 11.72
C GLU A 40 -9.21 18.82 11.81
N ALA A 41 -9.20 17.60 12.34
CA ALA A 41 -7.98 16.80 12.43
C ALA A 41 -7.42 16.44 11.04
N ARG A 42 -8.28 16.17 10.07
CA ARG A 42 -7.88 15.96 8.68
C ARG A 42 -7.25 17.22 8.06
N ALA A 43 -7.86 18.39 8.28
CA ALA A 43 -7.32 19.66 7.82
C ALA A 43 -5.98 19.98 8.49
N THR A 44 -5.85 19.72 9.80
CA THR A 44 -4.60 19.85 10.55
C THR A 44 -3.54 18.91 10.01
N GLY A 45 -3.87 17.65 9.72
CA GLY A 45 -2.97 16.68 9.12
C GLY A 45 -2.43 17.15 7.77
N ALA A 46 -3.26 17.75 6.93
CA ALA A 46 -2.82 18.33 5.65
C ALA A 46 -1.85 19.51 5.85
N LYS A 47 -2.08 20.37 6.85
CA LYS A 47 -1.15 21.47 7.21
C LYS A 47 0.19 20.92 7.71
N LEU A 48 0.16 19.95 8.60
CA LEU A 48 1.39 19.30 9.11
C LEU A 48 2.19 18.66 7.98
N PHE A 49 1.52 18.04 7.00
CA PHE A 49 2.18 17.50 5.81
C PHE A 49 2.85 18.61 5.01
N ALA A 50 2.16 19.72 4.77
CA ALA A 50 2.70 20.86 4.04
C ALA A 50 3.91 21.49 4.74
N GLU A 51 3.89 21.57 6.06
CA GLU A 51 4.96 22.21 6.85
C GLU A 51 6.21 21.32 6.99
N HIS A 52 6.03 20.02 7.15
CA HIS A 52 7.11 19.13 7.56
C HIS A 52 7.54 18.11 6.49
N CYS A 53 6.68 17.77 5.53
CA CYS A 53 6.88 16.61 4.67
C CYS A 53 7.13 16.99 3.20
N VAL A 54 6.51 18.08 2.71
CA VAL A 54 6.52 18.48 1.28
C VAL A 54 7.93 18.70 0.75
N ARG A 55 8.85 19.19 1.56
CA ARG A 55 10.25 19.46 1.13
C ARG A 55 10.92 18.22 0.52
N CYS A 56 10.62 17.04 1.05
CA CYS A 56 11.14 15.77 0.56
C CYS A 56 10.10 14.98 -0.23
N HIS A 57 8.87 14.86 0.29
CA HIS A 57 7.85 14.00 -0.33
C HIS A 57 7.10 14.65 -1.48
N GLY A 58 7.21 15.97 -1.67
CA GLY A 58 6.45 16.71 -2.68
C GLY A 58 5.00 16.99 -2.23
N VAL A 59 4.34 17.92 -2.91
CA VAL A 59 2.96 18.34 -2.60
C VAL A 59 1.97 17.18 -2.78
N THR A 60 2.23 16.32 -3.77
CA THR A 60 1.43 15.14 -4.08
C THR A 60 1.81 13.91 -3.25
N GLY A 61 2.92 13.99 -2.50
CA GLY A 61 3.46 12.86 -1.75
C GLY A 61 4.25 11.85 -2.59
N TRP A 62 4.60 12.18 -3.85
CA TRP A 62 5.23 11.23 -4.79
C TRP A 62 6.75 11.12 -4.68
N GLY A 63 7.34 11.75 -3.67
CA GLY A 63 8.79 11.71 -3.46
C GLY A 63 9.57 12.65 -4.36
N ASP A 64 8.90 13.61 -4.97
CA ASP A 64 9.41 14.61 -5.92
C ASP A 64 9.62 16.00 -5.31
N GLY A 65 9.74 16.07 -3.99
CA GLY A 65 10.02 17.32 -3.30
C GLY A 65 11.40 17.90 -3.66
N PRO A 66 11.59 19.22 -3.52
CA PRO A 66 12.82 19.90 -3.95
C PRO A 66 14.09 19.33 -3.32
N GLU A 67 14.04 18.86 -2.07
CA GLU A 67 15.18 18.22 -1.41
C GLU A 67 15.48 16.82 -1.94
N ALA A 68 14.48 16.06 -2.34
CA ALA A 68 14.65 14.78 -3.00
C ALA A 68 15.28 14.95 -4.39
N LEU A 69 14.85 15.96 -5.14
CA LEU A 69 15.36 16.26 -6.47
C LEU A 69 16.79 16.81 -6.46
N SER A 70 17.15 17.61 -5.46
CA SER A 70 18.48 18.18 -5.31
C SER A 70 19.53 17.17 -4.82
N ASN A 71 19.12 16.11 -4.12
CA ASN A 71 20.02 15.09 -3.60
C ASN A 71 19.64 13.69 -4.08
N ARG A 72 20.12 13.32 -5.26
CA ARG A 72 19.86 12.00 -5.90
C ARG A 72 20.35 10.80 -5.09
N LYS A 73 21.14 10.99 -4.03
CA LYS A 73 21.55 9.92 -3.12
C LYS A 73 20.46 9.56 -2.12
N VAL A 74 19.49 10.46 -1.93
CA VAL A 74 18.35 10.24 -1.03
C VAL A 74 17.17 9.74 -1.85
N ARG A 75 16.80 8.48 -1.63
CA ARG A 75 15.56 7.94 -2.21
C ARG A 75 14.42 8.19 -1.25
N VAL A 76 13.55 9.13 -1.60
CA VAL A 76 12.33 9.42 -0.85
C VAL A 76 11.24 8.44 -1.29
N GLN A 77 10.49 7.93 -0.32
CA GLN A 77 9.37 7.02 -0.61
C GLN A 77 8.25 7.78 -1.33
N ASP A 78 7.81 7.22 -2.43
CA ASP A 78 6.56 7.61 -3.08
C ASP A 78 5.39 7.12 -2.23
N LEU A 79 4.72 8.06 -1.56
CA LEU A 79 3.58 7.76 -0.68
C LEU A 79 2.30 7.48 -1.50
N GLY A 80 2.27 7.85 -2.78
CA GLY A 80 1.15 7.58 -3.68
C GLY A 80 1.18 6.20 -4.33
N ASP A 81 2.26 5.43 -4.14
CA ASP A 81 2.39 4.08 -4.71
C ASP A 81 1.41 3.11 -4.03
N PRO A 82 0.42 2.55 -4.75
CA PRO A 82 -0.58 1.65 -4.17
C PRO A 82 0.03 0.34 -3.66
N VAL A 83 1.13 -0.14 -4.27
CA VAL A 83 1.82 -1.35 -3.81
C VAL A 83 2.47 -1.09 -2.45
N TRP A 84 3.14 0.04 -2.29
CA TRP A 84 3.70 0.42 -1.01
C TRP A 84 2.60 0.68 0.03
N GLN A 85 1.54 1.38 -0.33
CA GLN A 85 0.40 1.67 0.55
C GLN A 85 -0.25 0.40 1.10
N SER A 86 -0.36 -0.66 0.30
CA SER A 86 -0.93 -1.94 0.74
C SER A 86 -0.01 -2.75 1.67
N ASN A 87 1.30 -2.42 1.69
CA ASN A 87 2.31 -3.12 2.49
C ASN A 87 2.76 -2.35 3.74
N VAL A 88 2.24 -1.14 3.97
CA VAL A 88 2.59 -0.33 5.13
C VAL A 88 1.40 -0.18 6.07
N SER A 89 1.58 -0.46 7.37
CA SER A 89 0.53 -0.25 8.38
C SER A 89 0.50 1.20 8.88
N ASN A 90 -0.63 1.63 9.44
CA ASN A 90 -0.75 2.92 10.11
C ASN A 90 0.22 3.04 11.29
N ASP A 91 0.46 1.96 12.02
CA ASP A 91 1.45 1.95 13.11
C ASP A 91 2.88 2.13 12.60
N ARG A 92 3.20 1.57 11.43
CA ARG A 92 4.50 1.80 10.82
C ARG A 92 4.65 3.23 10.31
N LEU A 93 3.58 3.85 9.81
CA LEU A 93 3.56 5.28 9.46
C LEU A 93 3.80 6.14 10.72
N ARG A 94 3.09 5.86 11.84
CA ARG A 94 3.34 6.54 13.12
C ARG A 94 4.79 6.42 13.56
N ALA A 95 5.32 5.19 13.53
CA ALA A 95 6.71 4.95 13.92
C ALA A 95 7.70 5.72 13.03
N ALA A 96 7.47 5.78 11.72
CA ALA A 96 8.33 6.52 10.79
C ALA A 96 8.26 8.02 11.05
N ILE A 97 7.09 8.58 11.30
CA ILE A 97 6.91 9.99 11.59
C ILE A 97 7.60 10.35 12.93
N LEU A 98 7.31 9.61 13.99
CA LEU A 98 7.77 9.95 15.34
C LEU A 98 9.26 9.68 15.56
N ARG A 99 9.83 8.66 14.90
CA ARG A 99 11.21 8.20 15.13
C ARG A 99 12.13 8.41 13.92
N GLY A 100 11.60 8.96 12.83
CA GLY A 100 12.34 9.14 11.59
C GLY A 100 12.65 7.83 10.87
N GLY A 101 13.37 7.94 9.76
CA GLY A 101 13.78 6.78 8.97
C GLY A 101 14.56 5.73 9.77
N PRO A 102 15.55 6.08 10.61
CA PRO A 102 16.27 5.10 11.42
C PRO A 102 15.36 4.28 12.33
N GLY A 103 14.33 4.90 12.92
CA GLY A 103 13.38 4.22 13.80
C GLY A 103 12.55 3.12 13.13
N VAL A 104 12.54 3.10 11.81
CA VAL A 104 11.88 2.06 10.98
C VAL A 104 12.84 1.35 10.02
N ARG A 105 14.15 1.42 10.28
CA ARG A 105 15.23 0.84 9.45
C ARG A 105 15.22 1.35 8.01
N LYS A 106 15.02 2.64 7.83
CA LYS A 106 15.04 3.36 6.56
C LYS A 106 16.10 4.46 6.59
N SER A 107 16.16 5.27 5.53
CA SER A 107 17.17 6.32 5.37
C SER A 107 17.21 7.30 6.55
N PRO A 108 18.40 7.66 7.07
CA PRO A 108 18.54 8.70 8.07
C PRO A 108 18.19 10.10 7.55
N ALA A 109 17.99 10.25 6.25
CA ALA A 109 17.57 11.53 5.68
C ALA A 109 16.13 11.92 6.08
N MET A 110 15.30 10.97 6.50
CA MET A 110 13.99 11.27 7.06
C MET A 110 14.14 11.60 8.55
N PRO A 111 13.93 12.86 8.98
CA PRO A 111 14.04 13.25 10.38
C PRO A 111 12.89 12.68 11.22
N ALA A 112 13.08 12.65 12.53
CA ALA A 112 12.05 12.33 13.50
C ALA A 112 11.25 13.59 13.88
N PHE A 113 9.94 13.41 14.10
CA PHE A 113 9.03 14.47 14.56
C PHE A 113 8.31 14.05 15.85
N PRO A 114 9.04 13.82 16.97
CA PRO A 114 8.45 13.31 18.20
C PRO A 114 7.39 14.24 18.79
N GLN A 115 7.46 15.54 18.51
CA GLN A 115 6.49 16.54 18.95
C GLN A 115 5.06 16.26 18.39
N LEU A 116 4.95 15.63 17.22
CA LEU A 116 3.65 15.26 16.62
C LEU A 116 2.95 14.13 17.38
N GLY A 117 3.66 13.45 18.28
CA GLY A 117 3.07 12.46 19.18
C GLY A 117 2.29 13.03 20.36
N LYS A 118 2.32 14.35 20.58
CA LYS A 118 1.61 15.01 21.70
C LYS A 118 0.08 14.98 21.50
N SER A 119 -0.38 15.01 20.26
CA SER A 119 -1.78 14.88 19.91
C SER A 119 -1.98 13.66 19.00
N ARG A 120 -2.64 12.64 19.51
CA ARG A 120 -2.95 11.44 18.72
C ARG A 120 -3.90 11.79 17.56
N GLU A 121 -4.85 12.66 17.79
CA GLU A 121 -5.83 13.06 16.77
C GLU A 121 -5.17 13.79 15.60
N GLU A 122 -4.22 14.71 15.85
CA GLU A 122 -3.47 15.40 14.81
C GLU A 122 -2.56 14.43 14.03
N LEU A 123 -1.90 13.52 14.75
CA LEU A 123 -1.06 12.49 14.11
C LEU A 123 -1.90 11.54 13.25
N ASP A 124 -3.07 11.13 13.72
CA ASP A 124 -4.01 10.31 12.95
C ASP A 124 -4.57 11.10 11.75
N GLY A 125 -4.79 12.41 11.89
CA GLY A 125 -5.11 13.32 10.80
C GLY A 125 -4.02 13.35 9.71
N LEU A 126 -2.76 13.43 10.12
CA LEU A 126 -1.63 13.36 9.20
C LEU A 126 -1.56 12.00 8.48
N ILE A 127 -1.78 10.90 9.19
CA ILE A 127 -1.82 9.56 8.59
C ILE A 127 -3.00 9.46 7.62
N ALA A 128 -4.17 9.99 7.98
CA ALA A 128 -5.32 10.02 7.09
C ALA A 128 -5.05 10.83 5.81
N HIS A 129 -4.30 11.94 5.90
CA HIS A 129 -3.83 12.68 4.74
C HIS A 129 -2.89 11.83 3.87
N ILE A 130 -1.89 11.16 4.45
CA ILE A 130 -0.95 10.27 3.74
C ILE A 130 -1.70 9.12 3.05
N ARG A 131 -2.73 8.56 3.68
CA ARG A 131 -3.57 7.54 3.04
C ARG A 131 -4.38 8.08 1.86
N GLY A 132 -4.71 9.37 1.89
CA GLY A 132 -5.47 10.03 0.84
C GLY A 132 -4.66 10.39 -0.42
N VAL A 133 -3.31 10.32 -0.39
CA VAL A 133 -2.48 10.64 -1.57
C VAL A 133 -2.25 9.45 -2.50
N VAL A 134 -2.83 8.28 -2.18
CA VAL A 134 -2.71 7.08 -3.02
C VAL A 134 -3.23 7.35 -4.44
N ARG A 135 -2.46 6.93 -5.44
CA ARG A 135 -2.89 6.99 -6.83
C ARG A 135 -3.87 5.87 -7.14
N ALA A 136 -4.85 6.16 -8.00
CA ALA A 136 -5.66 5.10 -8.57
C ALA A 136 -4.74 4.12 -9.32
N SER A 137 -4.98 2.83 -9.13
CA SER A 137 -4.31 1.82 -9.96
C SER A 137 -4.73 2.00 -11.42
N PRO A 138 -3.80 1.86 -12.39
CA PRO A 138 -4.12 1.95 -13.81
C PRO A 138 -5.09 0.84 -14.25
#